data_f6a3f78b3c79606a9578733bd75d684f
#
_entry.id   f6a3f78b3c79606a9578733bd75d684f
#
_cell.length_a   1.000
_cell.length_b   1.000
_cell.length_c   1.000
_cell.angle_alpha   90.00
_cell.angle_beta   90.00
_cell.angle_gamma   90.00
#
_symmetry.space_group_name_H-M   'P 1'
#
loop_
_entity.id
_entity.type
_entity.pdbx_description
1 polymer ?
#
loop_
_entity_poly.entity_id
_entity_poly.type
_entity_poly.pdbx_seq_one_letter_code
_entity_poly.pdbx_strand_id
1 'polypeptide(L)'
;MTVRRNVVYLLITLVLIVGTFLYTVFANHEPVLGLDLQGGTSVVLSPVGKFKSDTLDVAIDIIRNRVDTFGTLEPEITRQGSDIVIDLPGVKDRDKAIALVGKTAELRFRPVLSPVPSIAAQEKAATTTTTTAPGATTTTEAPQPTEAEAKAAVAKCDDATIATLKDIPTTSRADDQRDACVVLPDKPGGRNAGRYYLGKAALTGKGTVDTAKKEFVPGQGWTVKMDLTGSGGDKWDALAQEQFHKQVAIVLDGLVQSAPTIQPNDATFTSFGGTAVISGSFTEGEADNLAKLIRFGALPVTLKQVNVENVSPTLGNDQLHAGILAGIIGLALVAIYMLVFYRLLGLVVIAGIVLSGMALYTLVAWFLPEVLNITIVLSLAGVTGIIVSVGVTVDSYIVYFERMKDEVRAGATVRSCVDRSFTRSFRTIVAADLVSLIGAGVLYFLAIGSVRGFALFLAISTILDLFVAYFFMHPVVSLMARRASLVRMKGVGIAAGLDAPKTVTA
;
A
#
# COMPACT_ATOMS: atom_id res chain seq x y z
N MET A 1 11.77 -47.53 2.17
CA MET A 1 11.29 -47.02 3.48
C MET A 1 10.45 -48.07 4.19
N THR A 2 10.43 -48.12 5.54
CA THR A 2 9.56 -49.08 6.27
C THR A 2 8.10 -48.61 6.18
N VAL A 3 7.15 -49.55 6.06
CA VAL A 3 5.69 -49.26 5.98
C VAL A 3 5.24 -48.36 7.11
N ARG A 4 5.72 -48.61 8.32
CA ARG A 4 5.40 -47.79 9.50
C ARG A 4 5.78 -46.31 9.30
N ARG A 5 6.93 -46.02 8.72
CA ARG A 5 7.39 -44.62 8.43
C ARG A 5 6.51 -43.93 7.42
N ASN A 6 6.12 -44.61 6.32
CA ASN A 6 5.25 -44.02 5.33
C ASN A 6 3.85 -43.72 5.89
N VAL A 7 3.30 -44.59 6.73
CA VAL A 7 2.02 -44.37 7.40
C VAL A 7 2.11 -43.15 8.35
N VAL A 8 3.19 -43.08 9.13
CA VAL A 8 3.40 -41.94 10.06
C VAL A 8 3.53 -40.63 9.31
N TYR A 9 4.33 -40.56 8.23
CA TYR A 9 4.47 -39.35 7.44
C TYR A 9 3.14 -38.93 6.84
N LEU A 10 2.38 -39.84 6.24
CA LEU A 10 1.08 -39.58 5.66
C LEU A 10 0.08 -39.03 6.70
N LEU A 11 0.00 -39.70 7.87
CA LEU A 11 -0.93 -39.24 8.92
C LEU A 11 -0.57 -37.86 9.45
N ILE A 12 0.72 -37.63 9.74
CA ILE A 12 1.18 -36.32 10.23
C ILE A 12 0.86 -35.22 9.18
N THR A 13 1.17 -35.46 7.90
CA THR A 13 0.92 -34.48 6.83
C THR A 13 -0.56 -34.20 6.67
N LEU A 14 -1.42 -35.24 6.66
CA LEU A 14 -2.86 -35.07 6.56
C LEU A 14 -3.44 -34.33 7.78
N VAL A 15 -3.07 -34.73 9.00
CA VAL A 15 -3.55 -34.06 10.21
C VAL A 15 -3.09 -32.61 10.26
N LEU A 16 -1.85 -32.33 9.88
CA LEU A 16 -1.30 -30.99 9.87
C LEU A 16 -2.02 -30.12 8.82
N ILE A 17 -2.04 -30.54 7.56
CA ILE A 17 -2.59 -29.67 6.48
C ILE A 17 -4.11 -29.56 6.60
N VAL A 18 -4.84 -30.68 6.76
CA VAL A 18 -6.30 -30.64 6.87
C VAL A 18 -6.73 -29.99 8.18
N GLY A 19 -6.04 -30.28 9.29
CA GLY A 19 -6.35 -29.69 10.59
C GLY A 19 -6.15 -28.19 10.61
N THR A 20 -5.02 -27.70 10.09
CA THR A 20 -4.75 -26.25 10.02
C THR A 20 -5.68 -25.57 9.01
N PHE A 21 -6.00 -26.21 7.88
CA PHE A 21 -6.97 -25.68 6.92
C PHE A 21 -8.37 -25.52 7.53
N LEU A 22 -8.86 -26.54 8.20
CA LEU A 22 -10.15 -26.47 8.90
C LEU A 22 -10.15 -25.36 9.96
N TYR A 23 -9.07 -25.26 10.75
CA TYR A 23 -8.91 -24.16 11.70
C TYR A 23 -9.01 -22.81 11.02
N THR A 24 -8.27 -22.57 9.92
CA THR A 24 -8.26 -21.32 9.16
C THR A 24 -9.66 -20.95 8.65
N VAL A 25 -10.39 -21.92 8.10
CA VAL A 25 -11.75 -21.72 7.59
C VAL A 25 -12.76 -21.45 8.72
N PHE A 26 -12.72 -22.23 9.80
CA PHE A 26 -13.66 -22.03 10.93
C PHE A 26 -13.37 -20.77 11.74
N ALA A 27 -12.11 -20.32 11.78
CA ALA A 27 -11.74 -19.05 12.40
C ALA A 27 -11.98 -17.83 11.51
N ASN A 28 -12.54 -18.01 10.30
CA ASN A 28 -12.81 -16.97 9.30
C ASN A 28 -11.57 -16.14 8.92
N HIS A 29 -10.40 -16.78 8.84
CA HIS A 29 -9.22 -16.13 8.28
C HIS A 29 -9.30 -16.16 6.75
N GLU A 30 -9.34 -14.98 6.14
CA GLU A 30 -9.39 -14.81 4.69
C GLU A 30 -8.08 -14.18 4.18
N PRO A 31 -7.64 -14.56 2.96
CA PRO A 31 -6.47 -13.92 2.36
C PRO A 31 -6.79 -12.47 2.00
N VAL A 32 -5.86 -11.56 2.21
CA VAL A 32 -6.00 -10.17 1.81
C VAL A 32 -5.92 -10.07 0.29
N LEU A 33 -6.95 -9.47 -0.32
CA LEU A 33 -7.04 -9.32 -1.77
C LEU A 33 -6.41 -8.00 -2.22
N GLY A 34 -5.76 -7.99 -3.38
CA GLY A 34 -5.15 -6.80 -3.98
C GLY A 34 -6.15 -5.84 -4.61
N LEU A 35 -5.64 -4.68 -5.00
CA LEU A 35 -6.40 -3.62 -5.65
C LEU A 35 -7.12 -4.09 -6.93
N ASP A 36 -6.45 -4.94 -7.70
CA ASP A 36 -6.96 -5.54 -8.94
C ASP A 36 -8.15 -6.49 -8.74
N LEU A 37 -8.33 -7.02 -7.52
CA LEU A 37 -9.42 -7.93 -7.16
C LEU A 37 -10.52 -7.26 -6.31
N GLN A 38 -10.15 -6.36 -5.39
CA GLN A 38 -11.12 -5.64 -4.54
C GLN A 38 -11.59 -4.32 -5.13
N GLY A 39 -10.86 -3.78 -6.10
CA GLY A 39 -11.00 -2.40 -6.52
C GLY A 39 -10.41 -1.43 -5.51
N GLY A 40 -10.30 -0.18 -5.88
CA GLY A 40 -9.74 0.87 -5.05
C GLY A 40 -9.01 1.93 -5.87
N THR A 41 -8.10 2.65 -5.23
CA THR A 41 -7.35 3.74 -5.86
C THR A 41 -5.85 3.49 -5.81
N SER A 42 -5.18 3.55 -6.96
CA SER A 42 -3.71 3.57 -7.09
C SER A 42 -3.24 5.00 -7.35
N VAL A 43 -2.24 5.44 -6.59
CA VAL A 43 -1.65 6.78 -6.73
C VAL A 43 -0.16 6.65 -6.97
N VAL A 44 0.32 7.21 -8.09
CA VAL A 44 1.74 7.28 -8.42
C VAL A 44 2.26 8.68 -8.13
N LEU A 45 3.27 8.75 -7.25
CA LEU A 45 3.92 9.99 -6.85
C LEU A 45 5.38 10.00 -7.30
N SER A 46 5.77 11.05 -8.02
CA SER A 46 7.17 11.27 -8.41
C SER A 46 7.79 12.41 -7.60
N PRO A 47 9.05 12.28 -7.15
CA PRO A 47 9.75 13.34 -6.47
C PRO A 47 10.11 14.49 -7.43
N VAL A 48 10.02 15.71 -6.92
CA VAL A 48 10.37 16.92 -7.67
C VAL A 48 11.73 17.43 -7.18
N GLY A 49 12.66 17.65 -8.11
CA GLY A 49 13.98 18.19 -7.81
C GLY A 49 15.04 17.12 -7.48
N LYS A 50 16.17 17.54 -6.92
CA LYS A 50 17.26 16.63 -6.52
C LYS A 50 16.95 16.02 -5.15
N PHE A 51 16.99 14.72 -5.03
CA PHE A 51 16.75 13.99 -3.79
C PHE A 51 17.78 12.88 -3.59
N LYS A 52 17.96 12.44 -2.36
CA LYS A 52 18.77 11.26 -2.03
C LYS A 52 17.86 10.03 -1.98
N SER A 53 18.40 8.86 -2.35
CA SER A 53 17.64 7.60 -2.34
C SER A 53 16.94 7.34 -1.01
N ASP A 54 17.67 7.49 0.09
CA ASP A 54 17.16 7.24 1.46
C ASP A 54 16.02 8.17 1.86
N THR A 55 15.91 9.34 1.21
CA THR A 55 14.82 10.29 1.46
C THR A 55 13.46 9.75 0.99
N LEU A 56 13.43 8.93 -0.07
CA LEU A 56 12.21 8.29 -0.54
C LEU A 56 11.73 7.20 0.42
N ASP A 57 12.64 6.46 1.02
CA ASP A 57 12.31 5.40 1.97
C ASP A 57 11.65 6.02 3.23
N VAL A 58 12.19 7.15 3.72
CA VAL A 58 11.58 7.92 4.81
C VAL A 58 10.20 8.48 4.40
N ALA A 59 10.04 8.93 3.14
CA ALA A 59 8.75 9.39 2.64
C ALA A 59 7.72 8.26 2.60
N ILE A 60 8.11 7.07 2.19
CA ILE A 60 7.27 5.86 2.18
C ILE A 60 6.78 5.54 3.58
N ASP A 61 7.67 5.57 4.60
CA ASP A 61 7.29 5.28 5.98
C ASP A 61 6.29 6.32 6.53
N ILE A 62 6.48 7.60 6.22
CA ILE A 62 5.54 8.66 6.60
C ILE A 62 4.20 8.45 5.92
N ILE A 63 4.19 8.12 4.61
CA ILE A 63 2.96 7.88 3.85
C ILE A 63 2.24 6.64 4.42
N ARG A 64 2.97 5.55 4.70
CA ARG A 64 2.41 4.34 5.31
C ARG A 64 1.71 4.67 6.62
N ASN A 65 2.39 5.34 7.54
CA ASN A 65 1.82 5.73 8.83
C ASN A 65 0.57 6.63 8.68
N ARG A 66 0.52 7.48 7.64
CA ARG A 66 -0.66 8.29 7.34
C ARG A 66 -1.83 7.43 6.87
N VAL A 67 -1.57 6.50 5.96
CA VAL A 67 -2.62 5.67 5.35
C VAL A 67 -3.16 4.64 6.34
N ASP A 68 -2.30 4.00 7.14
CA ASP A 68 -2.70 3.03 8.18
C ASP A 68 -3.69 3.62 9.20
N THR A 69 -3.56 4.92 9.48
CA THR A 69 -4.46 5.61 10.43
C THR A 69 -5.89 5.79 9.89
N PHE A 70 -6.12 5.60 8.58
CA PHE A 70 -7.44 5.74 7.98
C PHE A 70 -8.26 4.45 7.99
N GLY A 71 -7.72 3.35 8.56
CA GLY A 71 -8.42 2.06 8.64
C GLY A 71 -8.66 1.43 7.28
N THR A 72 -7.84 1.79 6.28
CA THR A 72 -7.82 1.10 4.99
C THR A 72 -7.19 -0.28 5.19
N LEU A 73 -7.80 -1.29 4.59
CA LEU A 73 -7.24 -2.62 4.52
C LEU A 73 -5.88 -2.54 3.81
N GLU A 74 -4.81 -2.67 4.59
CA GLU A 74 -3.40 -2.82 4.19
C GLU A 74 -3.00 -2.15 2.87
N PRO A 75 -2.55 -0.88 2.92
CA PRO A 75 -2.07 -0.19 1.74
C PRO A 75 -0.78 -0.84 1.24
N GLU A 76 -0.69 -1.15 -0.03
CA GLU A 76 0.56 -1.57 -0.64
C GLU A 76 1.33 -0.34 -1.14
N ILE A 77 2.43 -0.01 -0.46
CA ILE A 77 3.28 1.13 -0.83
C ILE A 77 4.61 0.58 -1.31
N THR A 78 4.87 0.75 -2.60
CA THR A 78 6.07 0.23 -3.25
C THR A 78 6.86 1.35 -3.92
N ARG A 79 8.18 1.18 -3.93
CA ARG A 79 9.07 2.05 -4.68
C ARG A 79 9.30 1.47 -6.06
N GLN A 80 9.05 2.27 -7.10
CA GLN A 80 9.26 1.90 -8.51
C GLN A 80 10.29 2.86 -9.13
N GLY A 81 11.58 2.48 -9.05
CA GLY A 81 12.66 3.37 -9.47
C GLY A 81 12.73 4.63 -8.60
N SER A 82 12.39 5.79 -9.16
CA SER A 82 12.26 7.07 -8.45
C SER A 82 10.85 7.35 -7.95
N ASP A 83 9.84 6.62 -8.40
CA ASP A 83 8.45 6.87 -8.08
C ASP A 83 7.98 6.04 -6.88
N ILE A 84 6.97 6.53 -6.19
CA ILE A 84 6.26 5.84 -5.12
C ILE A 84 4.87 5.48 -5.64
N VAL A 85 4.56 4.20 -5.68
CA VAL A 85 3.24 3.69 -6.03
C VAL A 85 2.52 3.31 -4.74
N ILE A 86 1.31 3.79 -4.59
CA ILE A 86 0.48 3.62 -3.41
C ILE A 86 -0.85 3.05 -3.85
N ASP A 87 -1.04 1.79 -3.54
CA ASP A 87 -2.27 1.07 -3.82
C ASP A 87 -3.14 1.03 -2.56
N LEU A 88 -4.35 1.55 -2.67
CA LEU A 88 -5.31 1.71 -1.59
C LEU A 88 -6.55 0.84 -1.87
N PRO A 89 -6.53 -0.46 -1.52
CA PRO A 89 -7.65 -1.36 -1.74
C PRO A 89 -8.89 -0.87 -0.97
N GLY A 90 -10.06 -0.99 -1.57
CA GLY A 90 -11.33 -0.65 -0.94
C GLY A 90 -11.59 0.84 -0.70
N VAL A 91 -10.65 1.74 -0.99
CA VAL A 91 -10.84 3.19 -0.85
C VAL A 91 -11.68 3.72 -2.01
N LYS A 92 -12.92 4.07 -1.70
CA LYS A 92 -13.90 4.60 -2.67
C LYS A 92 -13.75 6.11 -2.93
N ASP A 93 -13.20 6.85 -1.96
CA ASP A 93 -13.06 8.30 -2.02
C ASP A 93 -11.65 8.67 -2.49
N ARG A 94 -11.51 8.81 -3.83
CA ARG A 94 -10.27 9.18 -4.51
C ARG A 94 -9.67 10.48 -3.98
N ASP A 95 -10.51 11.49 -3.75
CA ASP A 95 -10.01 12.83 -3.37
C ASP A 95 -9.45 12.83 -1.95
N LYS A 96 -10.04 12.06 -1.05
CA LYS A 96 -9.48 11.83 0.29
C LYS A 96 -8.16 11.10 0.22
N ALA A 97 -8.06 10.01 -0.55
CA ALA A 97 -6.81 9.26 -0.71
C ALA A 97 -5.68 10.15 -1.22
N ILE A 98 -5.93 10.94 -2.28
CA ILE A 98 -4.98 11.88 -2.87
C ILE A 98 -4.60 12.97 -1.87
N ALA A 99 -5.58 13.53 -1.14
CA ALA A 99 -5.34 14.59 -0.17
C ALA A 99 -4.42 14.16 0.96
N LEU A 100 -4.47 12.87 1.35
CA LEU A 100 -3.65 12.30 2.41
C LEU A 100 -2.22 12.03 1.97
N VAL A 101 -2.10 11.45 0.80
CA VAL A 101 -0.82 10.95 0.28
C VAL A 101 -0.01 12.06 -0.38
N GLY A 102 -0.67 12.97 -1.13
CA GLY A 102 -0.02 13.99 -1.95
C GLY A 102 0.41 15.26 -1.21
N LYS A 103 -0.04 15.48 0.04
CA LYS A 103 0.31 16.69 0.79
C LYS A 103 1.66 16.52 1.50
N THR A 104 2.54 17.52 1.35
CA THR A 104 3.81 17.55 2.08
C THR A 104 3.61 17.68 3.59
N ALA A 105 2.48 18.25 4.03
CA ALA A 105 2.13 18.54 5.43
C ALA A 105 3.21 19.36 6.16
N GLU A 106 3.83 20.30 5.45
CA GLU A 106 4.79 21.20 6.05
C GLU A 106 4.07 22.29 6.85
N LEU A 107 4.15 22.16 8.17
CA LEU A 107 3.59 23.13 9.10
C LEU A 107 4.59 24.26 9.33
N ARG A 108 4.13 25.52 9.19
CA ARG A 108 4.90 26.73 9.42
C ARG A 108 4.11 27.71 10.28
N PHE A 109 4.80 28.36 11.20
CA PHE A 109 4.26 29.44 12.02
C PHE A 109 4.85 30.77 11.53
N ARG A 110 3.99 31.69 11.07
CA ARG A 110 4.39 32.95 10.49
C ARG A 110 3.69 34.13 11.17
N PRO A 111 4.40 35.21 11.54
CA PRO A 111 3.76 36.45 11.93
C PRO A 111 2.86 36.98 10.84
N VAL A 112 1.68 37.49 11.19
CA VAL A 112 0.80 38.18 10.26
C VAL A 112 1.21 39.64 10.21
N LEU A 113 1.61 40.14 9.04
CA LEU A 113 1.98 41.52 8.81
C LEU A 113 0.75 42.35 8.49
N SER A 114 -0.10 41.88 7.59
CA SER A 114 -1.39 42.49 7.30
C SER A 114 -2.40 41.51 6.69
N PRO A 115 -3.71 41.68 6.94
CA PRO A 115 -4.73 40.98 6.15
C PRO A 115 -4.81 41.64 4.76
N VAL A 116 -4.96 40.81 3.72
CA VAL A 116 -5.13 41.25 2.32
C VAL A 116 -6.53 40.84 1.85
N PRO A 117 -7.34 41.74 1.28
CA PRO A 117 -8.65 41.37 0.77
C PRO A 117 -8.59 40.25 -0.27
N SER A 118 -9.68 39.50 -0.42
CA SER A 118 -9.77 38.51 -1.51
C SER A 118 -9.74 39.20 -2.88
N ILE A 119 -9.26 38.53 -3.93
CA ILE A 119 -9.22 39.05 -5.30
C ILE A 119 -10.62 39.52 -5.73
N ALA A 120 -11.66 38.74 -5.46
CA ALA A 120 -13.05 39.09 -5.74
C ALA A 120 -13.56 40.34 -4.97
N ALA A 121 -13.04 40.62 -3.78
CA ALA A 121 -13.38 41.82 -3.02
C ALA A 121 -12.63 43.06 -3.56
N GLN A 122 -11.40 42.88 -4.06
CA GLN A 122 -10.63 43.93 -4.70
C GLN A 122 -11.24 44.32 -6.04
N GLU A 123 -11.68 43.38 -6.87
CA GLU A 123 -12.40 43.67 -8.13
C GLU A 123 -13.71 44.39 -7.87
N LYS A 124 -14.49 44.04 -6.82
CA LYS A 124 -15.71 44.76 -6.44
C LYS A 124 -15.41 46.18 -5.99
N ALA A 125 -14.36 46.41 -5.22
CA ALA A 125 -13.97 47.73 -4.75
C ALA A 125 -13.51 48.63 -5.93
N ALA A 126 -12.77 48.07 -6.89
CA ALA A 126 -12.36 48.78 -8.10
C ALA A 126 -13.55 49.17 -9.00
N THR A 127 -14.60 48.34 -9.06
CA THR A 127 -15.79 48.59 -9.88
C THR A 127 -16.75 49.62 -9.23
N THR A 128 -16.67 49.83 -7.93
CA THR A 128 -17.58 50.75 -7.18
C THR A 128 -17.08 52.21 -7.21
N THR A 129 -15.85 52.47 -7.67
CA THR A 129 -15.25 53.81 -7.63
C THR A 129 -15.42 54.59 -8.94
N THR A 130 -16.22 54.12 -9.90
CA THR A 130 -16.47 54.84 -11.16
C THR A 130 -17.79 55.60 -11.12
N THR A 131 -17.89 56.64 -10.25
CA THR A 131 -18.87 57.68 -10.45
C THR A 131 -18.13 58.91 -10.94
N THR A 132 -18.18 59.13 -12.22
CA THR A 132 -17.52 60.23 -12.93
C THR A 132 -18.19 61.56 -12.56
N ALA A 133 -17.47 62.43 -11.86
CA ALA A 133 -17.76 63.83 -11.86
C ALA A 133 -16.95 64.52 -13.01
N PRO A 134 -17.53 65.32 -13.88
CA PRO A 134 -16.79 65.98 -14.96
C PRO A 134 -15.96 67.12 -14.38
N GLY A 135 -14.63 67.02 -14.45
CA GLY A 135 -13.74 68.12 -14.12
C GLY A 135 -12.50 67.80 -13.30
N ALA A 136 -11.98 66.59 -13.29
CA ALA A 136 -10.76 66.27 -12.55
C ALA A 136 -9.53 66.26 -13.47
N THR A 137 -8.55 67.05 -13.07
CA THR A 137 -7.18 67.14 -13.58
C THR A 137 -6.53 65.74 -13.67
N THR A 138 -5.93 65.44 -14.79
CA THR A 138 -5.19 64.20 -15.04
C THR A 138 -3.98 64.12 -14.10
N THR A 139 -4.14 63.49 -12.97
CA THR A 139 -3.00 63.11 -12.14
C THR A 139 -2.33 61.91 -12.81
N THR A 140 -1.12 62.08 -13.31
CA THR A 140 -0.30 61.03 -13.90
C THR A 140 -0.05 60.01 -12.78
N GLU A 141 -0.76 58.92 -12.85
CA GLU A 141 -0.58 57.78 -11.91
C GLU A 141 0.84 57.22 -12.09
N ALA A 142 1.59 57.08 -11.00
CA ALA A 142 2.92 56.49 -11.05
C ALA A 142 2.84 55.09 -11.70
N PRO A 143 3.83 54.66 -12.51
CA PRO A 143 3.79 53.36 -13.16
C PRO A 143 3.71 52.26 -12.10
N GLN A 144 2.69 51.44 -12.20
CA GLN A 144 2.54 50.28 -11.28
C GLN A 144 3.67 49.29 -11.53
N PRO A 145 4.28 48.70 -10.45
CA PRO A 145 5.27 47.64 -10.60
C PRO A 145 4.73 46.46 -11.40
N THR A 146 5.59 45.83 -12.16
CA THR A 146 5.26 44.59 -12.88
C THR A 146 4.95 43.45 -11.89
N GLU A 147 4.22 42.43 -12.33
CA GLU A 147 3.91 41.27 -11.49
C GLU A 147 5.17 40.61 -10.90
N ALA A 148 6.28 40.58 -11.67
CA ALA A 148 7.55 40.04 -11.22
C ALA A 148 8.18 40.90 -10.12
N GLU A 149 8.14 42.23 -10.24
CA GLU A 149 8.61 43.15 -9.20
C GLU A 149 7.76 43.09 -7.95
N ALA A 150 6.42 43.00 -8.12
CA ALA A 150 5.50 42.80 -7.00
C ALA A 150 5.77 41.50 -6.23
N LYS A 151 5.99 40.37 -6.90
CA LYS A 151 6.38 39.11 -6.28
C LYS A 151 7.74 39.21 -5.59
N ALA A 152 8.71 39.90 -6.19
CA ALA A 152 10.02 40.11 -5.59
C ALA A 152 9.95 41.00 -4.34
N ALA A 153 9.12 42.02 -4.33
CA ALA A 153 8.88 42.90 -3.16
C ALA A 153 8.23 42.12 -2.02
N VAL A 154 7.21 41.29 -2.31
CA VAL A 154 6.59 40.40 -1.31
C VAL A 154 7.65 39.49 -0.70
N ALA A 155 8.46 38.80 -1.52
CA ALA A 155 9.45 37.86 -1.03
C ALA A 155 10.54 38.50 -0.16
N LYS A 156 10.88 39.77 -0.42
CA LYS A 156 11.88 40.55 0.34
C LYS A 156 11.31 41.24 1.59
N CYS A 157 10.00 41.13 1.85
CA CYS A 157 9.32 41.85 2.92
C CYS A 157 9.44 43.38 2.76
N ASP A 158 9.33 43.88 1.53
CA ASP A 158 9.41 45.32 1.25
C ASP A 158 8.04 45.97 1.39
N ASP A 159 7.71 46.34 2.63
CA ASP A 159 6.42 46.93 3.01
C ASP A 159 6.17 48.28 2.28
N ALA A 160 7.22 49.02 1.97
CA ALA A 160 7.09 50.29 1.26
C ALA A 160 6.58 50.11 -0.20
N THR A 161 7.16 49.17 -0.91
CA THR A 161 6.70 48.79 -2.27
C THR A 161 5.32 48.15 -2.24
N ILE A 162 5.07 47.26 -1.28
CA ILE A 162 3.79 46.53 -1.14
C ILE A 162 2.64 47.51 -0.90
N ALA A 163 2.84 48.56 -0.11
CA ALA A 163 1.85 49.61 0.16
C ALA A 163 1.42 50.36 -1.09
N THR A 164 2.22 50.36 -2.14
CA THR A 164 1.91 51.03 -3.43
C THR A 164 1.18 50.11 -4.43
N LEU A 165 1.09 48.81 -4.16
CA LEU A 165 0.46 47.85 -5.07
C LEU A 165 -1.06 47.93 -5.02
N LYS A 166 -1.71 48.06 -6.19
CA LYS A 166 -3.17 47.92 -6.31
C LYS A 166 -3.65 46.50 -6.06
N ASP A 167 -2.88 45.51 -6.52
CA ASP A 167 -3.10 44.08 -6.26
C ASP A 167 -1.82 43.44 -5.79
N ILE A 168 -1.90 42.73 -4.64
CA ILE A 168 -0.78 42.01 -4.07
C ILE A 168 -0.88 40.56 -4.56
N PRO A 169 0.09 40.07 -5.36
CA PRO A 169 0.02 38.73 -5.94
C PRO A 169 0.09 37.65 -4.84
N THR A 170 -0.73 36.61 -5.00
CA THR A 170 -0.67 35.42 -4.15
C THR A 170 0.60 34.64 -4.44
N THR A 171 1.32 34.27 -3.40
CA THR A 171 2.52 33.43 -3.51
C THR A 171 2.12 32.00 -3.90
N SER A 172 2.75 31.48 -4.94
CA SER A 172 2.53 30.07 -5.31
C SER A 172 3.13 29.13 -4.27
N ARG A 173 2.64 27.89 -4.19
CA ARG A 173 3.18 26.88 -3.26
C ARG A 173 4.67 26.60 -3.52
N ALA A 174 5.12 26.71 -4.78
CA ALA A 174 6.53 26.50 -5.13
C ALA A 174 7.42 27.63 -4.63
N ASP A 175 6.89 28.84 -4.52
CA ASP A 175 7.58 30.06 -4.09
C ASP A 175 7.46 30.30 -2.57
N ASP A 176 6.68 29.48 -1.85
CA ASP A 176 6.56 29.56 -0.37
C ASP A 176 7.84 29.06 0.30
N GLN A 177 8.80 29.99 0.48
CA GLN A 177 10.09 29.69 1.13
C GLN A 177 10.07 30.13 2.60
N ARG A 178 10.87 29.45 3.44
CA ARG A 178 10.94 29.72 4.89
C ARG A 178 11.40 31.17 5.18
N ASP A 179 12.45 31.59 4.48
CA ASP A 179 13.13 32.86 4.76
C ASP A 179 12.57 34.04 3.93
N ALA A 180 11.43 33.84 3.27
CA ALA A 180 10.74 34.88 2.50
C ALA A 180 9.40 35.25 3.15
N CYS A 181 8.98 36.48 2.97
CA CYS A 181 7.60 36.86 3.19
C CYS A 181 6.71 36.34 2.05
N VAL A 182 5.44 36.07 2.36
CA VAL A 182 4.52 35.44 1.43
C VAL A 182 3.10 35.99 1.57
N VAL A 183 2.35 35.92 0.51
CA VAL A 183 0.90 36.19 0.55
C VAL A 183 0.16 34.87 0.31
N LEU A 184 -0.49 34.35 1.35
CA LEU A 184 -1.16 33.07 1.30
C LEU A 184 -2.67 33.21 1.53
N PRO A 185 -3.49 32.38 0.84
CA PRO A 185 -4.92 32.37 1.05
C PRO A 185 -5.32 31.69 2.37
N ASP A 186 -6.44 32.11 2.92
CA ASP A 186 -7.14 31.38 3.97
C ASP A 186 -7.68 30.06 3.43
N LYS A 187 -7.85 29.05 4.28
CA LYS A 187 -8.48 27.80 3.87
C LYS A 187 -9.91 28.07 3.39
N PRO A 188 -10.43 27.27 2.43
CA PRO A 188 -11.83 27.37 2.00
C PRO A 188 -12.78 27.26 3.20
N GLY A 189 -13.71 28.20 3.34
CA GLY A 189 -14.62 28.30 4.50
C GLY A 189 -14.01 28.90 5.75
N GLY A 190 -12.81 29.45 5.72
CA GLY A 190 -12.18 30.16 6.81
C GLY A 190 -12.93 31.46 7.17
N ARG A 191 -12.68 31.99 8.39
CA ARG A 191 -13.42 33.14 8.94
C ARG A 191 -13.33 34.41 8.10
N ASN A 192 -12.23 34.61 7.39
CA ASN A 192 -11.96 35.87 6.68
C ASN A 192 -12.08 35.78 5.15
N ALA A 193 -12.23 34.56 4.55
CA ALA A 193 -12.29 34.33 3.12
C ALA A 193 -11.30 35.21 2.28
N GLY A 194 -10.17 35.58 2.90
CA GLY A 194 -9.18 36.53 2.41
C GLY A 194 -7.82 35.89 2.22
N ARG A 195 -6.84 36.75 2.10
CA ARG A 195 -5.42 36.41 2.02
C ARG A 195 -4.68 37.08 3.18
N TYR A 196 -3.55 36.53 3.54
CA TYR A 196 -2.70 37.11 4.56
C TYR A 196 -1.32 37.39 4.00
N TYR A 197 -0.83 38.61 4.18
CA TYR A 197 0.59 38.92 4.02
C TYR A 197 1.31 38.50 5.30
N LEU A 198 2.24 37.56 5.15
CA LEU A 198 2.88 36.86 6.24
C LEU A 198 4.39 37.11 6.23
N GLY A 199 4.94 37.29 7.39
CA GLY A 199 6.38 37.35 7.61
C GLY A 199 7.09 36.02 7.34
N LYS A 200 8.40 36.02 7.51
CA LYS A 200 9.23 34.82 7.45
C LYS A 200 8.73 33.77 8.42
N ALA A 201 8.91 32.49 8.08
CA ALA A 201 8.53 31.41 8.98
C ALA A 201 9.43 31.40 10.23
N ALA A 202 8.85 31.77 11.37
CA ALA A 202 9.57 31.80 12.64
C ALA A 202 9.83 30.38 13.16
N LEU A 203 8.83 29.48 13.00
CA LEU A 203 8.92 28.10 13.42
C LEU A 203 8.38 27.16 12.32
N THR A 204 8.81 25.90 12.38
CA THR A 204 8.29 24.82 11.53
C THR A 204 7.84 23.66 12.40
N GLY A 205 6.91 22.84 11.90
CA GLY A 205 6.41 21.67 12.63
C GLY A 205 7.49 20.68 13.02
N LYS A 206 8.51 20.49 12.14
CA LYS A 206 9.61 19.56 12.39
C LYS A 206 10.45 20.01 13.60
N GLY A 207 10.52 19.15 14.62
CA GLY A 207 11.25 19.40 15.84
C GLY A 207 10.56 20.37 16.82
N THR A 208 9.39 20.91 16.46
CA THR A 208 8.57 21.79 17.32
C THR A 208 7.35 21.06 17.83
N VAL A 209 6.65 20.29 16.98
CA VAL A 209 5.45 19.54 17.36
C VAL A 209 5.84 18.10 17.67
N ASP A 210 5.38 17.59 18.81
CA ASP A 210 5.53 16.21 19.24
C ASP A 210 4.33 15.38 18.77
N THR A 211 3.12 15.83 19.11
CA THR A 211 1.89 15.16 18.66
C THR A 211 0.76 16.17 18.42
N ALA A 212 -0.29 15.72 17.72
CA ALA A 212 -1.49 16.50 17.47
C ALA A 212 -2.74 15.63 17.57
N LYS A 213 -3.84 16.18 18.11
CA LYS A 213 -5.13 15.51 18.25
C LYS A 213 -6.29 16.47 18.06
N LYS A 214 -7.41 15.97 17.55
CA LYS A 214 -8.66 16.73 17.52
C LYS A 214 -9.19 16.92 18.95
N GLU A 215 -9.78 18.07 19.22
CA GLU A 215 -10.42 18.38 20.48
C GLU A 215 -11.67 19.24 20.24
N PHE A 216 -12.77 18.92 20.91
CA PHE A 216 -13.97 19.74 20.83
C PHE A 216 -13.96 20.75 22.00
N VAL A 217 -13.95 22.03 21.65
CA VAL A 217 -13.98 23.12 22.66
C VAL A 217 -15.34 23.80 22.60
N PRO A 218 -16.13 23.79 23.72
CA PRO A 218 -17.42 24.49 23.78
C PRO A 218 -17.27 25.96 23.40
N GLY A 219 -18.11 26.44 22.47
CA GLY A 219 -18.05 27.82 21.95
C GLY A 219 -17.06 28.07 20.80
N GLN A 220 -16.09 27.19 20.58
CA GLN A 220 -15.15 27.28 19.46
C GLN A 220 -15.38 26.19 18.41
N GLY A 221 -16.02 25.07 18.77
CA GLY A 221 -16.21 23.91 17.92
C GLY A 221 -15.00 22.96 17.89
N TRP A 222 -14.82 22.24 16.81
CA TRP A 222 -13.69 21.34 16.64
C TRP A 222 -12.39 22.11 16.40
N THR A 223 -11.36 21.75 17.15
CA THR A 223 -10.01 22.35 17.11
C THR A 223 -8.96 21.25 16.97
N VAL A 224 -7.73 21.63 16.62
CA VAL A 224 -6.58 20.73 16.68
C VAL A 224 -5.62 21.21 17.74
N LYS A 225 -5.49 20.44 18.81
CA LYS A 225 -4.50 20.67 19.86
C LYS A 225 -3.18 20.00 19.47
N MET A 226 -2.11 20.77 19.53
CA MET A 226 -0.74 20.31 19.33
C MET A 226 -0.02 20.31 20.66
N ASP A 227 0.60 19.20 21.02
CA ASP A 227 1.55 19.13 22.12
C ASP A 227 2.94 19.34 21.51
N LEU A 228 3.72 20.26 22.07
CA LEU A 228 5.02 20.68 21.53
C LEU A 228 6.15 19.93 22.26
N THR A 229 7.27 19.72 21.56
CA THR A 229 8.49 19.23 22.21
C THR A 229 8.97 20.23 23.26
N GLY A 230 9.79 19.83 24.23
CA GLY A 230 10.30 20.77 25.23
C GLY A 230 10.96 22.01 24.60
N SER A 231 11.89 21.79 23.66
CA SER A 231 12.53 22.90 22.91
C SER A 231 11.58 23.61 21.93
N GLY A 232 10.52 22.92 21.47
CA GLY A 232 9.48 23.48 20.60
C GLY A 232 8.58 24.42 21.38
N GLY A 233 8.22 24.07 22.63
CA GLY A 233 7.45 24.90 23.55
C GLY A 233 8.17 26.18 23.88
N ASP A 234 9.45 26.11 24.20
CA ASP A 234 10.27 27.32 24.51
C ASP A 234 10.32 28.28 23.31
N LYS A 235 10.52 27.73 22.08
CA LYS A 235 10.53 28.54 20.86
C LYS A 235 9.16 29.11 20.52
N TRP A 236 8.09 28.36 20.79
CA TRP A 236 6.72 28.85 20.63
C TRP A 236 6.41 29.99 21.59
N ASP A 237 6.76 29.85 22.86
CA ASP A 237 6.55 30.91 23.87
C ASP A 237 7.38 32.16 23.53
N ALA A 238 8.60 32.02 23.06
CA ALA A 238 9.42 33.14 22.59
C ALA A 238 8.75 33.89 21.41
N LEU A 239 8.27 33.15 20.39
CA LEU A 239 7.53 33.75 19.27
C LEU A 239 6.23 34.41 19.75
N ALA A 240 5.49 33.75 20.61
CA ALA A 240 4.21 34.24 21.13
C ALA A 240 4.39 35.51 21.97
N GLN A 241 5.47 35.59 22.74
CA GLN A 241 5.83 36.80 23.49
C GLN A 241 6.19 37.96 22.56
N GLU A 242 6.97 37.71 21.48
CA GLU A 242 7.30 38.72 20.47
C GLU A 242 6.06 39.21 19.71
N GLN A 243 5.11 38.33 19.47
CA GLN A 243 3.85 38.62 18.78
C GLN A 243 2.67 38.83 19.73
N PHE A 244 2.93 39.21 20.98
CA PHE A 244 1.89 39.46 21.95
C PHE A 244 0.88 40.50 21.45
N HIS A 245 -0.42 40.21 21.55
CA HIS A 245 -1.55 40.97 20.97
C HIS A 245 -1.57 41.04 19.43
N LYS A 246 -0.65 40.37 18.72
CA LYS A 246 -0.64 40.28 17.27
C LYS A 246 -1.08 38.89 16.82
N GLN A 247 -1.29 38.71 15.50
CA GLN A 247 -1.70 37.44 14.95
C GLN A 247 -0.48 36.62 14.53
N VAL A 248 -0.54 35.31 14.76
CA VAL A 248 0.40 34.33 14.21
C VAL A 248 -0.39 33.36 13.34
N ALA A 249 -0.05 33.31 12.07
CA ALA A 249 -0.64 32.39 11.13
C ALA A 249 -0.01 31.00 11.25
N ILE A 250 -0.88 29.99 11.31
CA ILE A 250 -0.53 28.59 11.26
C ILE A 250 -0.79 28.13 9.82
N VAL A 251 0.29 27.91 9.08
CA VAL A 251 0.26 27.60 7.65
C VAL A 251 0.58 26.13 7.45
N LEU A 252 -0.25 25.45 6.68
CA LEU A 252 0.00 24.07 6.24
C LEU A 252 -0.08 24.01 4.72
N ASP A 253 1.02 23.61 4.07
CA ASP A 253 1.11 23.47 2.61
C ASP A 253 0.67 24.69 1.82
N GLY A 254 1.04 25.88 2.23
CA GLY A 254 0.72 27.13 1.56
C GLY A 254 -0.71 27.64 1.76
N LEU A 255 -1.46 27.06 2.72
CA LEU A 255 -2.78 27.52 3.14
C LEU A 255 -2.76 27.91 4.61
N VAL A 256 -3.33 29.08 4.93
CA VAL A 256 -3.52 29.50 6.32
C VAL A 256 -4.68 28.72 6.92
N GLN A 257 -4.38 27.87 7.89
CA GLN A 257 -5.38 27.06 8.61
C GLN A 257 -6.08 27.89 9.67
N SER A 258 -5.32 28.76 10.36
CA SER A 258 -5.78 29.64 11.40
C SER A 258 -4.77 30.79 11.58
N ALA A 259 -5.25 31.97 11.99
CA ALA A 259 -4.41 33.12 12.34
C ALA A 259 -4.91 33.69 13.67
N PRO A 260 -4.72 32.99 14.81
CA PRO A 260 -5.18 33.49 16.12
C PRO A 260 -4.38 34.69 16.55
N THR A 261 -5.04 35.60 17.28
CA THR A 261 -4.36 36.67 18.05
C THR A 261 -3.81 36.04 19.32
N ILE A 262 -2.55 36.32 19.62
CA ILE A 262 -1.89 35.81 20.83
C ILE A 262 -2.44 36.55 22.03
N GLN A 263 -3.09 35.84 22.95
CA GLN A 263 -3.61 36.30 24.23
C GLN A 263 -4.27 37.70 24.15
N PRO A 264 -5.35 37.88 23.36
CA PRO A 264 -5.88 39.21 23.02
C PRO A 264 -6.45 39.97 24.22
N ASN A 265 -6.82 39.27 25.29
CA ASN A 265 -7.49 39.83 26.47
C ASN A 265 -6.57 39.90 27.70
N ASP A 266 -5.34 39.41 27.62
CA ASP A 266 -4.42 39.33 28.74
C ASP A 266 -3.57 40.62 28.85
N ALA A 267 -3.36 41.12 30.07
CA ALA A 267 -2.54 42.33 30.29
C ALA A 267 -1.03 42.01 30.18
N THR A 268 -0.63 40.78 30.46
CA THR A 268 0.76 40.32 30.45
C THR A 268 0.84 38.97 29.78
N PHE A 269 1.95 38.71 29.12
CA PHE A 269 2.18 37.41 28.48
C PHE A 269 2.26 36.27 29.50
N THR A 270 1.57 35.17 29.23
CA THR A 270 1.63 33.93 30.01
C THR A 270 2.05 32.80 29.09
N SER A 271 2.97 31.94 29.53
CA SER A 271 3.42 30.77 28.77
C SER A 271 2.25 29.84 28.40
N PHE A 272 2.31 29.29 27.21
CA PHE A 272 1.34 28.29 26.73
C PHE A 272 1.58 26.89 27.29
N GLY A 273 2.64 26.68 28.08
CA GLY A 273 2.93 25.41 28.74
C GLY A 273 3.19 24.25 27.75
N GLY A 274 3.82 24.53 26.63
CA GLY A 274 4.17 23.52 25.62
C GLY A 274 2.98 23.03 24.76
N THR A 275 1.90 23.82 24.67
CA THR A 275 0.75 23.50 23.81
C THR A 275 0.42 24.63 22.85
N ALA A 276 -0.11 24.28 21.68
CA ALA A 276 -0.68 25.22 20.72
C ALA A 276 -1.99 24.68 20.14
N VAL A 277 -2.95 25.55 19.84
CA VAL A 277 -4.27 25.15 19.35
C VAL A 277 -4.56 25.82 18.02
N ILE A 278 -4.91 25.01 17.03
CA ILE A 278 -5.44 25.49 15.75
C ILE A 278 -6.95 25.55 15.87
N SER A 279 -7.48 26.77 15.98
CA SER A 279 -8.92 27.02 16.02
C SER A 279 -9.42 27.49 14.66
N GLY A 280 -10.66 27.15 14.30
CA GLY A 280 -11.27 27.55 13.03
C GLY A 280 -12.64 26.88 12.84
N SER A 281 -13.29 27.15 11.71
CA SER A 281 -14.52 26.45 11.37
C SER A 281 -14.17 25.06 10.80
N PHE A 282 -13.89 24.11 11.71
CA PHE A 282 -13.61 22.72 11.35
C PHE A 282 -14.82 21.83 11.61
N THR A 283 -15.11 20.93 10.70
CA THR A 283 -15.89 19.73 11.01
C THR A 283 -15.02 18.74 11.80
N GLU A 284 -15.64 17.76 12.43
CA GLU A 284 -14.91 16.70 13.15
C GLU A 284 -13.89 15.99 12.25
N GLY A 285 -14.31 15.63 11.03
CA GLY A 285 -13.46 14.96 10.05
C GLY A 285 -12.27 15.81 9.58
N GLU A 286 -12.47 17.11 9.37
CA GLU A 286 -11.38 18.02 8.99
C GLU A 286 -10.36 18.19 10.12
N ALA A 287 -10.81 18.33 11.37
CA ALA A 287 -9.93 18.42 12.53
C ALA A 287 -9.13 17.13 12.73
N ASP A 288 -9.77 15.98 12.56
CA ASP A 288 -9.11 14.68 12.66
C ASP A 288 -8.03 14.49 11.55
N ASN A 289 -8.38 14.81 10.31
CA ASN A 289 -7.45 14.74 9.18
C ASN A 289 -6.26 15.69 9.37
N LEU A 290 -6.52 16.92 9.82
CA LEU A 290 -5.47 17.90 10.08
C LEU A 290 -4.55 17.46 11.21
N ALA A 291 -5.10 16.92 12.29
CA ALA A 291 -4.33 16.38 13.41
C ALA A 291 -3.40 15.24 12.96
N LYS A 292 -3.92 14.32 12.16
CA LYS A 292 -3.13 13.20 11.59
C LYS A 292 -1.99 13.70 10.69
N LEU A 293 -2.26 14.65 9.79
CA LEU A 293 -1.23 15.24 8.92
C LEU A 293 -0.12 15.91 9.71
N ILE A 294 -0.46 16.64 10.79
CA ILE A 294 0.52 17.31 11.65
C ILE A 294 1.32 16.29 12.47
N ARG A 295 0.66 15.27 13.02
CA ARG A 295 1.29 14.22 13.84
C ARG A 295 2.37 13.44 13.08
N PHE A 296 2.11 13.08 11.81
CA PHE A 296 3.07 12.32 11.02
C PHE A 296 4.13 13.17 10.32
N GLY A 297 4.00 14.49 10.40
CA GLY A 297 5.01 15.45 9.96
C GLY A 297 5.10 15.64 8.45
N ALA A 298 6.05 16.47 8.06
CA ALA A 298 6.30 16.84 6.66
C ALA A 298 7.05 15.75 5.92
N LEU A 299 6.66 15.51 4.66
CA LEU A 299 7.45 14.69 3.74
C LEU A 299 8.82 15.35 3.49
N PRO A 300 9.90 14.59 3.54
CA PRO A 300 11.26 15.14 3.35
C PRO A 300 11.57 15.50 1.89
N VAL A 301 10.66 15.19 0.98
CA VAL A 301 10.75 15.48 -0.45
C VAL A 301 9.39 15.93 -0.98
N THR A 302 9.41 16.91 -1.88
CA THR A 302 8.18 17.32 -2.57
C THR A 302 7.80 16.26 -3.58
N LEU A 303 6.61 15.68 -3.43
CA LEU A 303 6.07 14.68 -4.33
C LEU A 303 5.02 15.32 -5.24
N LYS A 304 5.11 15.04 -6.53
CA LYS A 304 4.11 15.41 -7.52
C LYS A 304 3.34 14.16 -7.93
N GLN A 305 2.03 14.25 -7.92
CA GLN A 305 1.16 13.22 -8.47
C GLN A 305 1.33 13.15 -9.99
N VAL A 306 1.69 11.98 -10.48
CA VAL A 306 1.89 11.70 -11.93
C VAL A 306 0.68 10.99 -12.49
N ASN A 307 0.17 9.98 -11.77
CA ASN A 307 -0.97 9.20 -12.21
C ASN A 307 -1.87 8.84 -11.03
N VAL A 308 -3.16 8.72 -11.31
CA VAL A 308 -4.15 8.15 -10.39
C VAL A 308 -5.08 7.26 -11.18
N GLU A 309 -5.03 5.99 -10.87
CA GLU A 309 -5.92 4.99 -11.44
C GLU A 309 -6.96 4.59 -10.40
N ASN A 310 -8.21 4.56 -10.82
CA ASN A 310 -9.30 4.07 -9.99
C ASN A 310 -9.78 2.74 -10.58
N VAL A 311 -9.54 1.66 -9.85
CA VAL A 311 -10.03 0.32 -10.22
C VAL A 311 -11.41 0.15 -9.61
N SER A 312 -12.43 0.02 -10.49
CA SER A 312 -13.80 -0.20 -10.03
C SER A 312 -13.89 -1.55 -9.30
N PRO A 313 -14.54 -1.62 -8.13
CA PRO A 313 -14.81 -2.89 -7.44
C PRO A 313 -15.55 -3.91 -8.30
N THR A 314 -16.40 -3.45 -9.21
CA THR A 314 -17.11 -4.34 -10.15
C THR A 314 -16.17 -4.99 -11.14
N LEU A 315 -15.21 -4.22 -11.67
CA LEU A 315 -14.20 -4.73 -12.62
C LEU A 315 -13.28 -5.76 -11.93
N GLY A 316 -12.85 -5.49 -10.70
CA GLY A 316 -12.02 -6.42 -9.91
C GLY A 316 -12.76 -7.72 -9.61
N ASN A 317 -14.03 -7.64 -9.21
CA ASN A 317 -14.86 -8.82 -8.95
C ASN A 317 -15.10 -9.67 -10.20
N ASP A 318 -15.34 -9.04 -11.35
CA ASP A 318 -15.50 -9.74 -12.64
C ASP A 318 -14.19 -10.45 -13.05
N GLN A 319 -13.04 -9.80 -12.84
CA GLN A 319 -11.72 -10.39 -13.10
C GLN A 319 -11.42 -11.55 -12.15
N LEU A 320 -11.79 -11.44 -10.87
CA LEU A 320 -11.64 -12.52 -9.89
C LEU A 320 -12.48 -13.73 -10.29
N HIS A 321 -13.75 -13.53 -10.64
CA HIS A 321 -14.63 -14.62 -11.10
C HIS A 321 -14.11 -15.27 -12.38
N ALA A 322 -13.66 -14.48 -13.35
CA ALA A 322 -13.06 -14.99 -14.58
C ALA A 322 -11.77 -15.78 -14.29
N GLY A 323 -10.92 -15.31 -13.41
CA GLY A 323 -9.68 -15.98 -12.99
C GLY A 323 -9.96 -17.31 -12.26
N ILE A 324 -10.90 -17.32 -11.32
CA ILE A 324 -11.34 -18.54 -10.62
C ILE A 324 -11.93 -19.55 -11.62
N LEU A 325 -12.80 -19.10 -12.51
CA LEU A 325 -13.41 -19.97 -13.53
C LEU A 325 -12.34 -20.58 -14.46
N ALA A 326 -11.41 -19.77 -14.95
CA ALA A 326 -10.29 -20.24 -15.76
C ALA A 326 -9.43 -21.26 -15.00
N GLY A 327 -9.14 -21.01 -13.72
CA GLY A 327 -8.42 -21.93 -12.85
C GLY A 327 -9.14 -23.25 -12.65
N ILE A 328 -10.45 -23.22 -12.41
CA ILE A 328 -11.28 -24.44 -12.27
C ILE A 328 -11.30 -25.24 -13.59
N ILE A 329 -11.47 -24.57 -14.73
CA ILE A 329 -11.45 -25.24 -16.04
C ILE A 329 -10.07 -25.87 -16.30
N GLY A 330 -8.99 -25.12 -16.07
CA GLY A 330 -7.61 -25.63 -16.22
C GLY A 330 -7.36 -26.83 -15.31
N LEU A 331 -7.74 -26.75 -14.04
CA LEU A 331 -7.60 -27.85 -13.09
C LEU A 331 -8.43 -29.07 -13.49
N ALA A 332 -9.66 -28.87 -13.96
CA ALA A 332 -10.52 -29.96 -14.45
C ALA A 332 -9.91 -30.66 -15.67
N LEU A 333 -9.37 -29.91 -16.63
CA LEU A 333 -8.69 -30.49 -17.82
C LEU A 333 -7.45 -31.30 -17.39
N VAL A 334 -6.64 -30.79 -16.48
CA VAL A 334 -5.48 -31.51 -15.93
C VAL A 334 -5.93 -32.77 -15.18
N ALA A 335 -6.97 -32.67 -14.36
CA ALA A 335 -7.52 -33.82 -13.64
C ALA A 335 -8.03 -34.93 -14.61
N ILE A 336 -8.78 -34.53 -15.64
CA ILE A 336 -9.25 -35.47 -16.67
C ILE A 336 -8.06 -36.13 -17.38
N TYR A 337 -7.06 -35.34 -17.79
CA TYR A 337 -5.86 -35.86 -18.41
C TYR A 337 -5.18 -36.90 -17.51
N MET A 338 -4.95 -36.59 -16.25
CA MET A 338 -4.29 -37.50 -15.31
C MET A 338 -5.11 -38.77 -15.03
N LEU A 339 -6.44 -38.68 -14.97
CA LEU A 339 -7.31 -39.84 -14.80
C LEU A 339 -7.31 -40.74 -16.02
N VAL A 340 -7.29 -40.19 -17.21
CA VAL A 340 -7.27 -40.97 -18.46
C VAL A 340 -5.94 -41.72 -18.65
N PHE A 341 -4.81 -41.02 -18.43
CA PHE A 341 -3.49 -41.59 -18.67
C PHE A 341 -2.93 -42.42 -17.51
N TYR A 342 -3.13 -41.97 -16.26
CA TYR A 342 -2.54 -42.61 -15.06
C TYR A 342 -3.57 -43.31 -14.18
N ARG A 343 -4.86 -43.17 -14.51
CA ARG A 343 -5.97 -43.90 -13.87
C ARG A 343 -5.98 -43.70 -12.34
N LEU A 344 -5.81 -44.75 -11.55
CA LEU A 344 -5.80 -44.71 -10.09
C LEU A 344 -4.67 -43.81 -9.52
N LEU A 345 -3.52 -43.75 -10.17
CA LEU A 345 -2.44 -42.85 -9.83
C LEU A 345 -2.83 -41.36 -10.08
N GLY A 346 -3.68 -41.13 -11.10
CA GLY A 346 -4.25 -39.77 -11.33
C GLY A 346 -5.06 -39.25 -10.16
N LEU A 347 -5.80 -40.10 -9.42
CA LEU A 347 -6.49 -39.71 -8.22
C LEU A 347 -5.52 -39.24 -7.11
N VAL A 348 -4.34 -39.85 -7.02
CA VAL A 348 -3.31 -39.41 -6.07
C VAL A 348 -2.79 -38.03 -6.43
N VAL A 349 -2.63 -37.73 -7.73
CA VAL A 349 -2.23 -36.41 -8.18
C VAL A 349 -3.28 -35.36 -7.83
N ILE A 350 -4.56 -35.62 -8.13
CA ILE A 350 -5.66 -34.72 -7.77
C ILE A 350 -5.69 -34.45 -6.27
N ALA A 351 -5.58 -35.50 -5.45
CA ALA A 351 -5.53 -35.36 -4.00
C ALA A 351 -4.30 -34.55 -3.54
N GLY A 352 -3.15 -34.71 -4.20
CA GLY A 352 -1.95 -33.92 -3.95
C GLY A 352 -2.14 -32.44 -4.26
N ILE A 353 -2.71 -32.11 -5.42
CA ILE A 353 -3.01 -30.72 -5.83
C ILE A 353 -3.99 -30.06 -4.84
N VAL A 354 -5.05 -30.77 -4.45
CA VAL A 354 -6.01 -30.27 -3.46
C VAL A 354 -5.30 -30.00 -2.13
N LEU A 355 -4.42 -30.91 -1.71
CA LEU A 355 -3.68 -30.77 -0.46
C LEU A 355 -2.68 -29.60 -0.50
N SER A 356 -1.99 -29.40 -1.65
CA SER A 356 -1.14 -28.22 -1.89
C SER A 356 -1.94 -26.92 -1.84
N GLY A 357 -3.14 -26.90 -2.44
CA GLY A 357 -4.05 -25.75 -2.39
C GLY A 357 -4.52 -25.43 -0.96
N MET A 358 -4.90 -26.46 -0.17
CA MET A 358 -5.26 -26.29 1.24
C MET A 358 -4.09 -25.75 2.06
N ALA A 359 -2.88 -26.26 1.85
CA ALA A 359 -1.67 -25.80 2.50
C ALA A 359 -1.34 -24.35 2.14
N LEU A 360 -1.45 -23.99 0.86
CA LEU A 360 -1.23 -22.62 0.37
C LEU A 360 -2.24 -21.64 0.98
N TYR A 361 -3.54 -22.00 0.96
CA TYR A 361 -4.58 -21.18 1.57
C TYR A 361 -4.28 -20.91 3.06
N THR A 362 -4.01 -21.97 3.82
CA THR A 362 -3.66 -21.86 5.26
C THR A 362 -2.43 -20.99 5.48
N LEU A 363 -1.41 -21.15 4.63
CA LEU A 363 -0.16 -20.39 4.74
C LEU A 363 -0.41 -18.90 4.56
N VAL A 364 -1.19 -18.53 3.53
CA VAL A 364 -1.42 -17.11 3.15
C VAL A 364 -2.47 -16.44 4.04
N ALA A 365 -3.56 -17.16 4.37
CA ALA A 365 -4.67 -16.57 5.10
C ALA A 365 -4.45 -16.54 6.64
N TRP A 366 -3.64 -17.45 7.18
CA TRP A 366 -3.47 -17.56 8.63
C TRP A 366 -2.01 -17.55 9.07
N PHE A 367 -1.17 -18.48 8.57
CA PHE A 367 0.15 -18.72 9.14
C PHE A 367 1.11 -17.53 8.96
N LEU A 368 1.17 -16.95 7.77
CA LEU A 368 2.04 -15.80 7.49
C LEU A 368 1.58 -14.54 8.24
N PRO A 369 0.29 -14.14 8.22
CA PRO A 369 -0.16 -12.95 8.93
C PRO A 369 -0.07 -13.09 10.45
N GLU A 370 -0.63 -14.15 11.02
CA GLU A 370 -0.80 -14.30 12.47
C GLU A 370 0.46 -14.79 13.19
N VAL A 371 1.24 -15.66 12.56
CA VAL A 371 2.41 -16.28 13.21
C VAL A 371 3.70 -15.54 12.89
N LEU A 372 3.86 -15.08 11.65
CA LEU A 372 5.08 -14.42 11.20
C LEU A 372 4.94 -12.90 11.07
N ASN A 373 3.74 -12.33 11.26
CA ASN A 373 3.42 -10.92 11.03
C ASN A 373 3.84 -10.45 9.62
N ILE A 374 3.67 -11.34 8.62
CA ILE A 374 3.95 -11.06 7.21
C ILE A 374 2.65 -11.18 6.43
N THR A 375 2.11 -10.06 5.98
CA THR A 375 0.93 -10.08 5.13
C THR A 375 1.32 -10.14 3.67
N ILE A 376 0.71 -11.09 2.94
CA ILE A 376 0.87 -11.26 1.50
C ILE A 376 -0.47 -10.98 0.85
N VAL A 377 -0.48 -9.99 -0.04
CA VAL A 377 -1.67 -9.58 -0.78
C VAL A 377 -1.83 -10.47 -2.02
N LEU A 378 -3.01 -11.10 -2.14
CA LEU A 378 -3.38 -11.93 -3.28
C LEU A 378 -3.87 -11.04 -4.44
N SER A 379 -3.02 -10.85 -5.45
CA SER A 379 -3.36 -10.15 -6.69
C SER A 379 -3.82 -11.11 -7.79
N LEU A 380 -4.40 -10.60 -8.88
CA LEU A 380 -4.75 -11.39 -10.07
C LEU A 380 -3.51 -12.11 -10.65
N ALA A 381 -2.37 -11.43 -10.66
CA ALA A 381 -1.11 -12.02 -11.05
C ALA A 381 -0.66 -13.14 -10.10
N GLY A 382 -0.91 -12.98 -8.78
CA GLY A 382 -0.68 -14.03 -7.79
C GLY A 382 -1.53 -15.27 -8.05
N VAL A 383 -2.82 -15.09 -8.36
CA VAL A 383 -3.72 -16.19 -8.77
C VAL A 383 -3.18 -16.89 -10.02
N THR A 384 -2.70 -16.12 -11.01
CA THR A 384 -2.07 -16.70 -12.21
C THR A 384 -0.82 -17.51 -11.86
N GLY A 385 0.01 -17.05 -10.92
CA GLY A 385 1.16 -17.79 -10.40
C GLY A 385 0.78 -19.13 -9.78
N ILE A 386 -0.32 -19.17 -9.01
CA ILE A 386 -0.88 -20.40 -8.43
C ILE A 386 -1.33 -21.36 -9.54
N ILE A 387 -2.04 -20.88 -10.56
CA ILE A 387 -2.51 -21.71 -11.67
C ILE A 387 -1.33 -22.31 -12.45
N VAL A 388 -0.29 -21.51 -12.71
CA VAL A 388 0.93 -21.98 -13.40
C VAL A 388 1.66 -23.03 -12.55
N SER A 389 1.72 -22.86 -11.23
CA SER A 389 2.38 -23.85 -10.35
C SER A 389 1.73 -25.22 -10.39
N VAL A 390 0.41 -25.30 -10.61
CA VAL A 390 -0.28 -26.59 -10.81
C VAL A 390 0.32 -27.37 -11.99
N GLY A 391 0.67 -26.68 -13.10
CA GLY A 391 1.37 -27.30 -14.22
C GLY A 391 2.72 -27.88 -13.80
N VAL A 392 3.52 -27.15 -13.05
CA VAL A 392 4.83 -27.58 -12.55
C VAL A 392 4.69 -28.80 -11.62
N THR A 393 3.68 -28.78 -10.73
CA THR A 393 3.35 -29.90 -9.84
C THR A 393 3.05 -31.18 -10.63
N VAL A 394 2.21 -31.06 -11.67
CA VAL A 394 1.80 -32.20 -12.50
C VAL A 394 2.99 -32.77 -13.26
N ASP A 395 3.85 -31.93 -13.82
CA ASP A 395 5.08 -32.35 -14.49
C ASP A 395 5.97 -33.18 -13.55
N SER A 396 6.13 -32.76 -12.30
CA SER A 396 6.88 -33.49 -11.29
C SER A 396 6.31 -34.86 -11.01
N TYR A 397 4.98 -35.01 -10.97
CA TYR A 397 4.33 -36.29 -10.77
C TYR A 397 4.42 -37.19 -12.02
N ILE A 398 4.33 -36.61 -13.21
CA ILE A 398 4.51 -37.34 -14.49
C ILE A 398 5.92 -37.93 -14.56
N VAL A 399 6.96 -37.17 -14.25
CA VAL A 399 8.36 -37.64 -14.22
C VAL A 399 8.51 -38.86 -13.32
N TYR A 400 7.89 -38.85 -12.15
CA TYR A 400 7.92 -40.02 -11.26
C TYR A 400 7.16 -41.21 -11.79
N PHE A 401 5.98 -41.04 -12.38
CA PHE A 401 5.17 -42.14 -12.91
C PHE A 401 5.76 -42.75 -14.18
N GLU A 402 6.30 -41.95 -15.07
CA GLU A 402 7.01 -42.45 -16.25
C GLU A 402 8.24 -43.25 -15.85
N ARG A 403 8.97 -42.81 -14.83
CA ARG A 403 10.08 -43.62 -14.29
C ARG A 403 9.62 -44.95 -13.71
N MET A 404 8.46 -44.95 -13.03
CA MET A 404 7.85 -46.21 -12.58
C MET A 404 7.44 -47.11 -13.75
N LYS A 405 6.87 -46.55 -14.83
CA LYS A 405 6.54 -47.31 -16.07
C LYS A 405 7.77 -47.97 -16.65
N ASP A 406 8.87 -47.23 -16.79
CA ASP A 406 10.12 -47.77 -17.35
C ASP A 406 10.65 -48.94 -16.55
N GLU A 407 10.66 -48.84 -15.19
CA GLU A 407 11.12 -49.95 -14.32
C GLU A 407 10.18 -51.20 -14.40
N VAL A 408 8.86 -50.93 -14.49
CA VAL A 408 7.87 -52.01 -14.62
C VAL A 408 8.00 -52.70 -15.98
N ARG A 409 8.21 -51.94 -17.06
CA ARG A 409 8.48 -52.48 -18.42
C ARG A 409 9.78 -53.27 -18.48
N ALA A 410 10.78 -52.88 -17.66
CA ALA A 410 12.03 -53.64 -17.50
C ALA A 410 11.90 -54.89 -16.64
N GLY A 411 10.69 -55.28 -16.19
CA GLY A 411 10.38 -56.48 -15.44
C GLY A 411 10.37 -56.36 -13.92
N ALA A 412 10.50 -55.15 -13.38
CA ALA A 412 10.38 -54.96 -11.93
C ALA A 412 8.91 -55.03 -11.46
N THR A 413 8.67 -55.58 -10.27
CA THR A 413 7.32 -55.58 -9.69
C THR A 413 6.92 -54.17 -9.28
N VAL A 414 5.61 -53.83 -9.36
CA VAL A 414 5.07 -52.54 -8.98
C VAL A 414 5.51 -52.14 -7.56
N ARG A 415 5.56 -53.11 -6.65
CA ARG A 415 5.98 -52.88 -5.26
C ARG A 415 7.46 -52.52 -5.14
N SER A 416 8.34 -53.09 -5.95
CA SER A 416 9.78 -52.85 -5.85
C SER A 416 10.21 -51.56 -6.55
N CYS A 417 9.48 -51.17 -7.62
CA CYS A 417 9.83 -49.99 -8.40
C CYS A 417 9.49 -48.65 -7.70
N VAL A 418 8.43 -48.59 -6.85
CA VAL A 418 7.96 -47.35 -6.21
C VAL A 418 9.09 -46.61 -5.49
N ASP A 419 9.73 -47.23 -4.51
CA ASP A 419 10.77 -46.57 -3.68
C ASP A 419 12.04 -46.26 -4.52
N ARG A 420 12.40 -47.10 -5.50
CA ARG A 420 13.55 -46.92 -6.35
C ARG A 420 13.33 -45.80 -7.38
N SER A 421 12.20 -45.81 -8.05
CA SER A 421 11.82 -44.76 -8.98
C SER A 421 11.68 -43.41 -8.32
N PHE A 422 11.07 -43.37 -7.12
CA PHE A 422 10.97 -42.13 -6.36
C PHE A 422 12.34 -41.50 -6.02
N THR A 423 13.27 -42.30 -5.47
CA THR A 423 14.59 -41.80 -5.11
C THR A 423 15.35 -41.21 -6.29
N ARG A 424 15.17 -41.78 -7.48
CA ARG A 424 15.81 -41.27 -8.72
C ARG A 424 15.09 -40.05 -9.27
N SER A 425 13.75 -40.11 -9.37
CA SER A 425 12.93 -38.99 -9.88
C SER A 425 12.96 -37.79 -8.98
N PHE A 426 12.97 -37.98 -7.64
CA PHE A 426 12.97 -36.88 -6.71
C PHE A 426 14.19 -35.96 -6.85
N ARG A 427 15.36 -36.49 -7.20
CA ARG A 427 16.53 -35.64 -7.50
C ARG A 427 16.31 -34.80 -8.74
N THR A 428 15.66 -35.32 -9.76
CA THR A 428 15.34 -34.59 -10.98
C THR A 428 14.27 -33.55 -10.71
N ILE A 429 13.24 -33.89 -9.94
CA ILE A 429 12.17 -32.97 -9.51
C ILE A 429 12.77 -31.79 -8.74
N VAL A 430 13.58 -32.05 -7.70
CA VAL A 430 14.23 -30.99 -6.91
C VAL A 430 15.12 -30.11 -7.78
N ALA A 431 15.83 -30.67 -8.76
CA ALA A 431 16.65 -29.87 -9.68
C ALA A 431 15.80 -28.97 -10.58
N ALA A 432 14.67 -29.47 -11.12
CA ALA A 432 13.74 -28.70 -11.94
C ALA A 432 13.05 -27.59 -11.12
N ASP A 433 12.56 -27.93 -9.93
CA ASP A 433 11.91 -26.98 -9.04
C ASP A 433 12.89 -25.91 -8.53
N LEU A 434 14.16 -26.26 -8.32
CA LEU A 434 15.21 -25.28 -7.98
C LEU A 434 15.42 -24.26 -9.11
N VAL A 435 15.39 -24.68 -10.36
CA VAL A 435 15.46 -23.76 -11.52
C VAL A 435 14.25 -22.83 -11.54
N SER A 436 13.05 -23.35 -11.29
CA SER A 436 11.82 -22.55 -11.17
C SER A 436 11.88 -21.56 -10.00
N LEU A 437 12.41 -21.99 -8.84
CA LEU A 437 12.62 -21.13 -7.68
C LEU A 437 13.66 -20.03 -7.94
N ILE A 438 14.75 -20.32 -8.66
CA ILE A 438 15.73 -19.31 -9.06
C ILE A 438 15.07 -18.29 -9.98
N GLY A 439 14.31 -18.72 -10.98
CA GLY A 439 13.56 -17.84 -11.87
C GLY A 439 12.55 -16.96 -11.11
N ALA A 440 11.76 -17.56 -10.24
CA ALA A 440 10.82 -16.85 -9.38
C ALA A 440 11.54 -15.88 -8.43
N GLY A 441 12.68 -16.27 -7.84
CA GLY A 441 13.51 -15.41 -7.01
C GLY A 441 14.04 -14.19 -7.77
N VAL A 442 14.58 -14.39 -8.96
CA VAL A 442 15.05 -13.28 -9.81
C VAL A 442 13.91 -12.32 -10.14
N LEU A 443 12.74 -12.86 -10.52
CA LEU A 443 11.55 -12.04 -10.77
C LEU A 443 11.10 -11.28 -9.51
N TYR A 444 11.10 -11.92 -8.35
CA TYR A 444 10.70 -11.30 -7.09
C TYR A 444 11.56 -10.08 -6.71
N PHE A 445 12.88 -10.17 -6.93
CA PHE A 445 13.81 -9.09 -6.57
C PHE A 445 13.93 -8.00 -7.64
N LEU A 446 13.80 -8.35 -8.93
CA LEU A 446 13.98 -7.38 -10.02
C LEU A 446 12.66 -6.81 -10.54
N ALA A 447 11.55 -7.56 -10.46
CA ALA A 447 10.25 -7.11 -10.94
C ALA A 447 9.54 -6.23 -9.90
N ILE A 448 8.57 -5.49 -10.38
CA ILE A 448 7.81 -4.49 -9.63
C ILE A 448 6.31 -4.78 -9.81
N GLY A 449 5.50 -4.38 -8.82
CA GLY A 449 4.04 -4.51 -8.89
C GLY A 449 3.55 -5.96 -9.01
N SER A 450 2.59 -6.19 -9.90
CA SER A 450 1.88 -7.47 -10.04
C SER A 450 2.79 -8.66 -10.40
N VAL A 451 3.88 -8.43 -11.15
CA VAL A 451 4.85 -9.49 -11.51
C VAL A 451 5.58 -10.03 -10.29
N ARG A 452 5.82 -9.20 -9.28
CA ARG A 452 6.41 -9.62 -8.01
C ARG A 452 5.46 -10.54 -7.24
N GLY A 453 4.15 -10.23 -7.23
CA GLY A 453 3.13 -11.09 -6.65
C GLY A 453 3.06 -12.46 -7.33
N PHE A 454 3.06 -12.50 -8.67
CA PHE A 454 3.16 -13.75 -9.45
C PHE A 454 4.36 -14.59 -9.01
N ALA A 455 5.55 -14.00 -8.97
CA ALA A 455 6.79 -14.68 -8.63
C ALA A 455 6.77 -15.26 -7.21
N LEU A 456 6.21 -14.50 -6.25
CA LEU A 456 6.08 -14.93 -4.86
C LEU A 456 5.19 -16.17 -4.71
N PHE A 457 3.98 -16.12 -5.29
CA PHE A 457 3.05 -17.25 -5.23
C PHE A 457 3.57 -18.48 -5.97
N LEU A 458 4.25 -18.30 -7.11
CA LEU A 458 4.92 -19.38 -7.81
C LEU A 458 6.01 -20.04 -6.95
N ALA A 459 6.84 -19.24 -6.27
CA ALA A 459 7.88 -19.76 -5.38
C ALA A 459 7.30 -20.53 -4.18
N ILE A 460 6.32 -19.96 -3.50
CA ILE A 460 5.66 -20.60 -2.33
C ILE A 460 5.01 -21.92 -2.76
N SER A 461 4.25 -21.92 -3.87
CA SER A 461 3.60 -23.11 -4.38
C SER A 461 4.62 -24.21 -4.74
N THR A 462 5.72 -23.86 -5.41
CA THR A 462 6.78 -24.83 -5.76
C THR A 462 7.41 -25.46 -4.51
N ILE A 463 7.62 -24.70 -3.43
CA ILE A 463 8.13 -25.25 -2.17
C ILE A 463 7.10 -26.21 -1.55
N LEU A 464 5.82 -25.85 -1.53
CA LEU A 464 4.75 -26.69 -1.02
C LEU A 464 4.61 -27.98 -1.84
N ASP A 465 4.79 -27.91 -3.15
CA ASP A 465 4.72 -29.07 -4.04
C ASP A 465 5.82 -30.09 -3.73
N LEU A 466 7.06 -29.65 -3.52
CA LEU A 466 8.13 -30.52 -3.05
C LEU A 466 7.80 -31.21 -1.73
N PHE A 467 7.20 -30.46 -0.80
CA PHE A 467 6.76 -30.98 0.49
C PHE A 467 5.66 -32.06 0.31
N VAL A 468 4.62 -31.76 -0.47
CA VAL A 468 3.51 -32.69 -0.71
C VAL A 468 3.97 -33.91 -1.51
N ALA A 469 4.86 -33.74 -2.49
CA ALA A 469 5.43 -34.86 -3.25
C ALA A 469 6.18 -35.83 -2.34
N TYR A 470 6.94 -35.33 -1.38
CA TYR A 470 7.74 -36.19 -0.48
C TYR A 470 6.90 -36.81 0.64
N PHE A 471 6.07 -36.03 1.32
CA PHE A 471 5.37 -36.44 2.54
C PHE A 471 3.96 -37.00 2.31
N PHE A 472 3.35 -36.75 1.15
CA PHE A 472 2.04 -37.26 0.80
C PHE A 472 2.09 -38.23 -0.40
N MET A 473 2.50 -37.75 -1.58
CA MET A 473 2.39 -38.51 -2.82
C MET A 473 3.20 -39.81 -2.75
N HIS A 474 4.47 -39.78 -2.40
CA HIS A 474 5.30 -40.97 -2.30
C HIS A 474 4.78 -41.99 -1.25
N PRO A 475 4.43 -41.62 0.00
CA PRO A 475 3.83 -42.55 0.95
C PRO A 475 2.52 -43.17 0.48
N VAL A 476 1.62 -42.40 -0.15
CA VAL A 476 0.34 -42.91 -0.66
C VAL A 476 0.58 -43.96 -1.76
N VAL A 477 1.40 -43.65 -2.77
CA VAL A 477 1.72 -44.57 -3.87
C VAL A 477 2.41 -45.83 -3.32
N SER A 478 3.33 -45.70 -2.35
CA SER A 478 4.01 -46.82 -1.72
C SER A 478 3.04 -47.74 -0.94
N LEU A 479 2.06 -47.19 -0.25
CA LEU A 479 1.03 -47.97 0.44
C LEU A 479 0.07 -48.64 -0.49
N MET A 480 -0.35 -47.94 -1.56
CA MET A 480 -1.25 -48.47 -2.59
C MET A 480 -0.61 -49.61 -3.36
N ALA A 481 0.68 -49.51 -3.70
CA ALA A 481 1.44 -50.56 -4.43
C ALA A 481 1.60 -51.86 -3.62
N ARG A 482 1.37 -51.82 -2.30
CA ARG A 482 1.42 -53.03 -1.43
C ARG A 482 0.09 -53.75 -1.33
N ARG A 483 -1.01 -53.16 -1.79
CA ARG A 483 -2.35 -53.80 -1.81
C ARG A 483 -2.62 -54.42 -3.17
N ALA A 484 -2.56 -55.77 -3.24
CA ALA A 484 -2.78 -56.50 -4.49
C ALA A 484 -4.12 -56.19 -5.15
N SER A 485 -5.17 -55.87 -4.37
CA SER A 485 -6.48 -55.45 -4.90
C SER A 485 -6.39 -54.17 -5.71
N LEU A 486 -5.64 -53.14 -5.24
CA LEU A 486 -5.48 -51.87 -5.94
C LEU A 486 -4.54 -51.97 -7.15
N VAL A 487 -3.55 -52.87 -7.10
CA VAL A 487 -2.62 -53.12 -8.20
C VAL A 487 -3.33 -53.82 -9.36
N ARG A 488 -4.18 -54.84 -9.07
CA ARG A 488 -4.80 -55.74 -10.07
C ARG A 488 -6.22 -55.34 -10.51
N MET A 489 -6.75 -54.19 -10.09
CA MET A 489 -8.08 -53.73 -10.53
C MET A 489 -8.13 -53.65 -12.07
N LYS A 490 -9.08 -54.39 -12.68
CA LYS A 490 -9.26 -54.41 -14.13
C LYS A 490 -9.57 -53.00 -14.66
N GLY A 491 -8.76 -52.55 -15.58
CA GLY A 491 -8.98 -51.28 -16.31
C GLY A 491 -8.62 -50.00 -15.56
N VAL A 492 -8.53 -50.02 -14.21
CA VAL A 492 -8.32 -48.79 -13.40
C VAL A 492 -7.12 -48.90 -12.44
N GLY A 493 -6.64 -50.09 -12.14
CA GLY A 493 -5.57 -50.36 -11.17
C GLY A 493 -4.23 -49.70 -11.52
N ILE A 494 -3.32 -49.67 -10.53
CA ILE A 494 -1.97 -49.12 -10.69
C ILE A 494 -1.21 -49.79 -11.85
N ALA A 495 -1.30 -51.11 -11.96
CA ALA A 495 -0.67 -51.87 -13.07
C ALA A 495 -1.18 -51.44 -14.46
N ALA A 496 -2.47 -51.09 -14.55
CA ALA A 496 -3.06 -50.62 -15.80
C ALA A 496 -2.62 -49.17 -16.13
N GLY A 497 -2.42 -48.33 -15.15
CA GLY A 497 -1.88 -46.95 -15.32
C GLY A 497 -0.38 -46.96 -15.63
N LEU A 498 0.34 -48.04 -15.31
CA LEU A 498 1.76 -48.22 -15.58
C LEU A 498 2.04 -49.07 -16.82
N ASP A 499 1.00 -49.47 -17.60
CA ASP A 499 1.11 -50.38 -18.75
C ASP A 499 1.89 -51.68 -18.42
N ALA A 500 1.69 -52.21 -17.22
CA ALA A 500 2.43 -53.37 -16.72
C ALA A 500 2.06 -54.65 -17.51
N PRO A 501 3.04 -55.44 -17.99
CA PRO A 501 2.79 -56.73 -18.60
C PRO A 501 2.05 -57.67 -17.61
N LYS A 502 1.13 -58.49 -18.11
CA LYS A 502 0.32 -59.40 -17.27
C LYS A 502 1.16 -60.32 -16.39
N THR A 503 2.40 -60.59 -16.77
CA THR A 503 3.37 -61.42 -16.06
C THR A 503 3.97 -60.76 -14.83
N VAL A 504 3.94 -59.45 -14.73
CA VAL A 504 4.58 -58.67 -13.66
C VAL A 504 3.61 -58.29 -12.54
N THR A 505 2.33 -58.57 -12.71
CA THR A 505 1.26 -58.29 -11.73
C THR A 505 1.14 -59.35 -10.62
N ALA A 506 2.04 -60.30 -10.57
CA ALA A 506 2.07 -61.37 -9.57
C ALA A 506 2.75 -60.95 -8.28
#